data_33c456b7abc0e055084cd9de8a1b3689
#
_entry.id   33c456b7abc0e055084cd9de8a1b3689
#
_cell.length_a   1.000
_cell.length_b   1.000
_cell.length_c   1.000
_cell.angle_alpha   90.00
_cell.angle_beta   90.00
_cell.angle_gamma   90.00
#
_symmetry.space_group_name_H-M   'P 1'
#
loop_
_entity.id
_entity.type
_entity.pdbx_description
1 polymer ?
#
loop_
_entity_poly.entity_id
_entity_poly.type
_entity_poly.pdbx_seq_one_letter_code
_entity_poly.pdbx_strand_id
1 'polypeptide(L)'
;LDPISDYNKSKMICEKVIQSYKKKIKTVILRPGTVCGFSKRLRLDVVLNLFCYQAYYKNKISILGGNQIRPLVNIKDMIRAYEYFVVNNLTGYYNVGFENLSVKKIAKIIQKKIPCKIEIKKSNDPRSYVMNSEKLLKTGFKYLFNAEDAVIELAKNFENKFKPSNRNWNLVWLLQKKLIKKI
;
A
#
# COMPACT_ATOMS: atom_id res chain seq x y z
N LEU A 1 10.89 -7.11 -14.80
CA LEU A 1 10.26 -5.83 -14.42
C LEU A 1 9.94 -5.04 -15.68
N ASP A 2 8.69 -4.70 -15.87
CA ASP A 2 8.22 -3.82 -16.94
C ASP A 2 7.62 -2.55 -16.33
N PRO A 3 8.44 -1.52 -16.08
CA PRO A 3 8.02 -0.33 -15.38
C PRO A 3 7.22 0.61 -16.29
N ILE A 4 5.96 0.84 -15.96
CA ILE A 4 5.02 1.68 -16.72
C ILE A 4 5.07 3.17 -16.35
N SER A 5 5.84 3.57 -15.34
CA SER A 5 5.98 4.97 -14.90
C SER A 5 7.42 5.32 -14.58
N ASP A 6 7.77 6.61 -14.61
CA ASP A 6 9.13 7.07 -14.28
C ASP A 6 9.48 6.76 -12.81
N TYR A 7 8.50 6.79 -11.91
CA TYR A 7 8.68 6.30 -10.56
C TYR A 7 9.11 4.81 -10.53
N ASN A 8 8.44 3.95 -11.28
CA ASN A 8 8.78 2.53 -11.32
C ASN A 8 10.14 2.31 -12.01
N LYS A 9 10.46 3.09 -13.06
CA LYS A 9 11.78 3.07 -13.71
C LYS A 9 12.89 3.45 -12.74
N SER A 10 12.70 4.52 -11.95
CA SER A 10 13.70 4.94 -10.96
C SER A 10 13.92 3.86 -9.89
N LYS A 11 12.87 3.20 -9.41
CA LYS A 11 12.99 2.08 -8.47
C LYS A 11 13.74 0.89 -9.07
N MET A 12 13.48 0.55 -10.33
CA MET A 12 14.21 -0.49 -11.04
C MET A 12 15.70 -0.16 -11.17
N ILE A 13 16.04 1.10 -11.48
CA ILE A 13 17.45 1.55 -11.54
C ILE A 13 18.11 1.42 -10.16
N CYS A 14 17.43 1.87 -9.08
CA CYS A 14 17.94 1.71 -7.73
C CYS A 14 18.23 0.23 -7.38
N GLU A 15 17.35 -0.69 -7.76
CA GLU A 15 17.58 -2.11 -7.56
C GLU A 15 18.84 -2.60 -8.28
N LYS A 16 19.06 -2.17 -9.53
CA LYS A 16 20.28 -2.52 -10.31
C LYS A 16 21.55 -1.96 -9.66
N VAL A 17 21.50 -0.72 -9.17
CA VAL A 17 22.64 -0.11 -8.45
C VAL A 17 22.94 -0.90 -7.18
N ILE A 18 21.95 -1.20 -6.35
CA ILE A 18 22.15 -2.00 -5.13
C ILE A 18 22.75 -3.36 -5.46
N GLN A 19 22.28 -4.01 -6.53
CA GLN A 19 22.80 -5.30 -6.98
C GLN A 19 24.28 -5.26 -7.42
N SER A 20 24.76 -4.16 -7.98
CA SER A 20 26.16 -4.03 -8.35
C SER A 20 27.10 -4.12 -7.14
N TYR A 21 26.59 -3.82 -5.95
CA TYR A 21 27.33 -3.89 -4.68
C TYR A 21 27.16 -5.22 -3.91
N LYS A 22 26.44 -6.21 -4.45
CA LYS A 22 26.12 -7.48 -3.75
C LYS A 22 27.34 -8.26 -3.23
N LYS A 23 28.52 -8.08 -3.84
CA LYS A 23 29.79 -8.69 -3.37
C LYS A 23 30.40 -7.96 -2.17
N LYS A 24 30.05 -6.69 -1.95
CA LYS A 24 30.58 -5.84 -0.88
C LYS A 24 29.62 -5.71 0.30
N ILE A 25 28.31 -5.73 0.03
CA ILE A 25 27.26 -5.45 1.03
C ILE A 25 26.18 -6.52 0.90
N LYS A 26 25.81 -7.16 2.02
CA LYS A 26 24.63 -8.02 2.08
C LYS A 26 23.39 -7.15 1.95
N THR A 27 22.57 -7.41 0.95
CA THR A 27 21.37 -6.62 0.66
C THR A 27 20.15 -7.48 0.53
N VAL A 28 19.03 -6.98 1.01
CA VAL A 28 17.70 -7.49 0.71
C VAL A 28 16.87 -6.38 0.06
N ILE A 29 16.18 -6.72 -1.00
CA ILE A 29 15.30 -5.80 -1.73
C ILE A 29 13.87 -6.25 -1.54
N LEU A 30 13.09 -5.45 -0.81
CA LEU A 30 11.67 -5.70 -0.59
C LEU A 30 10.85 -4.89 -1.59
N ARG A 31 9.94 -5.56 -2.27
CA ARG A 31 8.98 -4.96 -3.19
C ARG A 31 7.59 -5.03 -2.56
N PRO A 32 7.18 -3.99 -1.82
CA PRO A 32 5.87 -4.02 -1.17
C PRO A 32 4.74 -3.84 -2.19
N GLY A 33 3.62 -4.48 -1.91
CA GLY A 33 2.33 -4.11 -2.46
C GLY A 33 1.87 -2.75 -1.92
N THR A 34 0.60 -2.44 -2.04
CA THR A 34 0.01 -1.25 -1.42
C THR A 34 -0.03 -1.44 0.09
N VAL A 35 0.81 -0.71 0.82
CA VAL A 35 0.83 -0.75 2.28
C VAL A 35 -0.41 -0.05 2.83
N CYS A 36 -1.21 -0.75 3.63
CA CYS A 36 -2.44 -0.25 4.23
C CYS A 36 -2.42 -0.39 5.76
N GLY A 37 -3.32 0.34 6.43
CA GLY A 37 -3.42 0.38 7.88
C GLY A 37 -2.98 1.72 8.47
N PHE A 38 -3.11 1.84 9.79
CA PHE A 38 -2.86 3.09 10.50
C PHE A 38 -1.37 3.31 10.78
N SER A 39 -0.93 4.55 10.70
CA SER A 39 0.40 5.00 11.12
C SER A 39 0.33 6.46 11.56
N LYS A 40 1.32 6.92 12.35
CA LYS A 40 1.40 8.34 12.79
C LYS A 40 1.39 9.31 11.61
N ARG A 41 2.00 8.93 10.48
CA ARG A 41 1.90 9.65 9.21
C ARG A 41 1.05 8.84 8.23
N LEU A 42 -0.24 8.70 8.55
CA LEU A 42 -1.18 7.98 7.71
C LEU A 42 -1.22 8.55 6.28
N ARG A 43 -1.02 7.69 5.29
CA ARG A 43 -1.22 8.05 3.88
C ARG A 43 -2.66 7.83 3.48
N LEU A 44 -3.33 8.90 3.03
CA LEU A 44 -4.70 8.87 2.51
C LEU A 44 -4.76 8.88 0.98
N ASP A 45 -3.63 8.72 0.31
CA ASP A 45 -3.51 8.61 -1.15
C ASP A 45 -3.27 7.15 -1.62
N VAL A 46 -3.45 6.18 -0.73
CA VAL A 46 -3.47 4.74 -1.07
C VAL A 46 -4.90 4.19 -0.94
N VAL A 47 -5.27 3.29 -1.83
CA VAL A 47 -6.66 2.90 -2.09
C VAL A 47 -7.46 2.52 -0.83
N LEU A 48 -6.96 1.61 0.00
CA LEU A 48 -7.69 1.15 1.19
C LEU A 48 -7.87 2.28 2.21
N ASN A 49 -6.78 2.99 2.54
CA ASN A 49 -6.81 4.07 3.52
C ASN A 49 -7.69 5.25 3.03
N LEU A 50 -7.61 5.58 1.72
CA LEU A 50 -8.46 6.60 1.10
C LEU A 50 -9.94 6.24 1.21
N PHE A 51 -10.29 4.99 0.92
CA PHE A 51 -11.68 4.54 0.98
C PHE A 51 -12.21 4.49 2.41
N CYS A 52 -11.41 4.09 3.39
CA CYS A 52 -11.78 4.20 4.81
C CYS A 52 -12.04 5.65 5.22
N TYR A 53 -11.16 6.57 4.80
CA TYR A 53 -11.36 8.00 5.02
C TYR A 53 -12.65 8.51 4.36
N GLN A 54 -12.90 8.14 3.11
CA GLN A 54 -14.11 8.55 2.39
C GLN A 54 -15.38 7.97 3.03
N ALA A 55 -15.36 6.71 3.44
CA ALA A 55 -16.48 6.07 4.13
C ALA A 55 -16.80 6.79 5.43
N TYR A 56 -15.78 7.01 6.27
CA TYR A 56 -15.97 7.58 7.60
C TYR A 56 -16.36 9.07 7.58
N TYR A 57 -15.61 9.90 6.85
CA TYR A 57 -15.80 11.36 6.88
C TYR A 57 -16.76 11.89 5.81
N LYS A 58 -17.03 11.12 4.77
CA LYS A 58 -17.88 11.55 3.65
C LYS A 58 -19.11 10.67 3.44
N ASN A 59 -19.28 9.63 4.24
CA ASN A 59 -20.34 8.63 4.11
C ASN A 59 -20.48 8.05 2.69
N LYS A 60 -19.39 8.09 1.91
CA LYS A 60 -19.38 7.69 0.51
C LYS A 60 -18.00 7.28 0.05
N ILE A 61 -17.91 6.16 -0.69
CA ILE A 61 -16.71 5.72 -1.42
C ILE A 61 -16.92 5.97 -2.91
N SER A 62 -16.02 6.73 -3.54
CA SER A 62 -16.02 6.94 -4.99
C SER A 62 -14.96 6.05 -5.66
N ILE A 63 -15.40 5.08 -6.45
CA ILE A 63 -14.56 4.13 -7.16
C ILE A 63 -14.40 4.57 -8.61
N LEU A 64 -13.17 4.57 -9.11
CA LEU A 64 -12.87 4.72 -10.53
C LEU A 64 -12.58 3.34 -11.13
N GLY A 65 -13.46 2.84 -12.00
CA GLY A 65 -13.41 1.47 -12.53
C GLY A 65 -13.93 0.44 -11.53
N GLY A 66 -13.01 -0.27 -10.85
CA GLY A 66 -13.38 -1.21 -9.76
C GLY A 66 -12.87 -2.64 -9.94
N ASN A 67 -12.59 -3.08 -11.17
CA ASN A 67 -12.08 -4.42 -11.46
C ASN A 67 -10.56 -4.53 -11.34
N GLN A 68 -9.86 -3.39 -11.28
CA GLN A 68 -8.40 -3.36 -11.14
C GLN A 68 -7.99 -4.05 -9.84
N ILE A 69 -7.02 -4.94 -9.94
CA ILE A 69 -6.45 -5.65 -8.80
C ILE A 69 -5.35 -4.79 -8.15
N ARG A 70 -5.32 -4.80 -6.83
CA ARG A 70 -4.27 -4.18 -6.02
C ARG A 70 -3.75 -5.21 -5.02
N PRO A 71 -2.46 -5.52 -5.04
CA PRO A 71 -1.85 -6.30 -3.96
C PRO A 71 -1.76 -5.42 -2.71
N LEU A 72 -2.19 -5.96 -1.58
CA LEU A 72 -2.19 -5.29 -0.30
C LEU A 72 -1.22 -5.97 0.67
N VAL A 73 -0.65 -5.18 1.53
CA VAL A 73 0.07 -5.62 2.72
C VAL A 73 -0.30 -4.73 3.90
N ASN A 74 -0.68 -5.34 5.03
CA ASN A 74 -0.89 -4.58 6.25
C ASN A 74 0.44 -4.01 6.75
N ILE A 75 0.44 -2.76 7.23
CA ILE A 75 1.66 -2.08 7.69
C ILE A 75 2.36 -2.85 8.82
N LYS A 76 1.61 -3.55 9.67
CA LYS A 76 2.17 -4.39 10.74
C LYS A 76 2.98 -5.55 10.16
N ASP A 77 2.46 -6.22 9.14
CA ASP A 77 3.20 -7.29 8.47
C ASP A 77 4.37 -6.76 7.65
N MET A 78 4.26 -5.53 7.12
CA MET A 78 5.40 -4.91 6.46
C MET A 78 6.56 -4.67 7.44
N ILE A 79 6.27 -4.18 8.66
CA ILE A 79 7.26 -3.99 9.72
C ILE A 79 7.86 -5.34 10.13
N ARG A 80 7.02 -6.35 10.39
CA ARG A 80 7.46 -7.71 10.72
C ARG A 80 8.33 -8.32 9.63
N ALA A 81 8.05 -8.04 8.36
CA ALA A 81 8.89 -8.49 7.26
C ALA A 81 10.29 -7.86 7.33
N TYR A 82 10.41 -6.55 7.59
CA TYR A 82 11.73 -5.93 7.78
C TYR A 82 12.51 -6.59 8.92
N GLU A 83 11.89 -6.75 10.09
CA GLU A 83 12.49 -7.41 11.24
C GLU A 83 12.93 -8.84 10.91
N TYR A 84 12.05 -9.61 10.26
CA TYR A 84 12.31 -10.99 9.85
C TYR A 84 13.53 -11.12 8.94
N PHE A 85 13.69 -10.24 7.97
CA PHE A 85 14.83 -10.26 7.05
C PHE A 85 16.14 -9.94 7.76
N VAL A 86 16.11 -9.00 8.71
CA VAL A 86 17.30 -8.63 9.50
C VAL A 86 17.72 -9.79 10.43
N VAL A 87 16.76 -10.32 11.20
CA VAL A 87 17.03 -11.39 12.17
C VAL A 87 17.52 -12.67 11.48
N ASN A 88 16.91 -13.04 10.34
CA ASN A 88 17.28 -14.27 9.62
C ASN A 88 18.40 -14.05 8.60
N ASN A 89 18.99 -12.86 8.53
CA ASN A 89 20.10 -12.53 7.65
C ASN A 89 19.87 -12.92 6.17
N LEU A 90 18.62 -12.76 5.70
CA LEU A 90 18.20 -13.12 4.36
C LEU A 90 18.67 -12.08 3.34
N THR A 91 18.94 -12.53 2.12
CA THR A 91 19.37 -11.68 1.01
C THR A 91 18.54 -11.94 -0.25
N GLY A 92 18.57 -10.99 -1.19
CA GLY A 92 17.91 -11.14 -2.48
C GLY A 92 16.64 -10.30 -2.62
N TYR A 93 15.74 -10.72 -3.53
CA TYR A 93 14.51 -9.99 -3.88
C TYR A 93 13.29 -10.72 -3.34
N TYR A 94 12.41 -9.98 -2.69
CA TYR A 94 11.16 -10.54 -2.17
C TYR A 94 9.99 -9.58 -2.39
N ASN A 95 8.92 -10.10 -2.93
CA ASN A 95 7.65 -9.41 -2.96
C ASN A 95 6.99 -9.52 -1.58
N VAL A 96 6.34 -8.44 -1.14
CA VAL A 96 5.66 -8.37 0.16
C VAL A 96 4.25 -7.83 -0.07
N GLY A 97 3.33 -8.72 -0.43
CA GLY A 97 1.92 -8.42 -0.64
C GLY A 97 1.14 -9.73 -0.61
N PHE A 98 0.16 -9.83 0.29
CA PHE A 98 -0.44 -11.12 0.63
C PHE A 98 -1.88 -11.26 0.15
N GLU A 99 -2.56 -10.14 -0.15
CA GLU A 99 -3.91 -10.14 -0.65
C GLU A 99 -4.00 -9.38 -1.99
N ASN A 100 -4.43 -10.07 -3.03
CA ASN A 100 -4.70 -9.48 -4.34
C ASN A 100 -6.20 -9.21 -4.47
N LEU A 101 -6.63 -7.98 -4.17
CA LEU A 101 -8.03 -7.62 -4.12
C LEU A 101 -8.41 -6.63 -5.23
N SER A 102 -9.60 -6.83 -5.83
CA SER A 102 -10.14 -5.80 -6.71
C SER A 102 -10.53 -4.55 -5.91
N VAL A 103 -10.42 -3.38 -6.54
CA VAL A 103 -10.79 -2.10 -5.92
C VAL A 103 -12.24 -2.14 -5.42
N LYS A 104 -13.14 -2.79 -6.16
CA LYS A 104 -14.53 -3.01 -5.75
C LYS A 104 -14.64 -3.92 -4.52
N LYS A 105 -13.81 -4.97 -4.41
CA LYS A 105 -13.79 -5.86 -3.24
C LYS A 105 -13.28 -5.13 -2.00
N ILE A 106 -12.25 -4.29 -2.14
CA ILE A 106 -11.75 -3.43 -1.05
C ILE A 106 -12.87 -2.53 -0.52
N ALA A 107 -13.60 -1.84 -1.42
CA ALA A 107 -14.71 -0.98 -1.00
C ALA A 107 -15.83 -1.75 -0.28
N LYS A 108 -16.15 -2.97 -0.72
CA LYS A 108 -17.14 -3.82 -0.05
C LYS A 108 -16.69 -4.28 1.34
N ILE A 109 -15.40 -4.60 1.54
CA ILE A 109 -14.85 -4.93 2.87
C ILE A 109 -15.04 -3.73 3.80
N ILE A 110 -14.72 -2.53 3.33
CA ILE A 110 -14.86 -1.30 4.12
C ILE A 110 -16.34 -1.02 4.44
N GLN A 111 -17.24 -1.12 3.45
CA GLN A 111 -18.66 -0.88 3.63
C GLN A 111 -19.30 -1.77 4.71
N LYS A 112 -18.81 -3.02 4.85
CA LYS A 112 -19.29 -3.93 5.91
C LYS A 112 -18.94 -3.45 7.33
N LYS A 113 -17.85 -2.69 7.48
CA LYS A 113 -17.38 -2.19 8.78
C LYS A 113 -17.73 -0.73 9.01
N ILE A 114 -17.75 0.07 7.96
CA ILE A 114 -18.08 1.50 7.98
C ILE A 114 -19.22 1.69 6.97
N PRO A 115 -20.50 1.70 7.41
CA PRO A 115 -21.63 1.87 6.52
C PRO A 115 -21.51 3.15 5.68
N CYS A 116 -21.61 3.02 4.36
CA CYS A 116 -21.48 4.15 3.43
C CYS A 116 -22.06 3.82 2.06
N LYS A 117 -22.27 4.83 1.22
CA LYS A 117 -22.64 4.65 -0.19
C LYS A 117 -21.42 4.32 -1.03
N ILE A 118 -21.55 3.42 -2.01
CA ILE A 118 -20.51 3.13 -3.01
C ILE A 118 -20.99 3.66 -4.36
N GLU A 119 -20.22 4.57 -4.94
CA GLU A 119 -20.44 5.08 -6.30
C GLU A 119 -19.30 4.62 -7.21
N ILE A 120 -19.66 4.03 -8.36
CA ILE A 120 -18.69 3.55 -9.35
C ILE A 120 -18.77 4.44 -10.58
N LYS A 121 -17.63 5.04 -10.95
CA LYS A 121 -17.49 5.83 -12.17
C LYS A 121 -16.65 5.06 -13.18
N LYS A 122 -16.92 5.23 -14.47
CA LYS A 122 -16.09 4.66 -15.53
C LYS A 122 -14.65 5.17 -15.40
N SER A 123 -13.68 4.32 -15.70
CA SER A 123 -12.26 4.67 -15.70
C SER A 123 -11.51 3.83 -16.72
N ASN A 124 -10.57 4.46 -17.42
CA ASN A 124 -9.63 3.81 -18.32
C ASN A 124 -8.27 3.56 -17.63
N ASP A 125 -8.20 3.52 -16.29
CA ASP A 125 -6.96 3.24 -15.57
C ASP A 125 -6.47 1.81 -15.85
N PRO A 126 -5.40 1.63 -16.62
CA PRO A 126 -4.91 0.30 -17.02
C PRO A 126 -4.15 -0.40 -15.89
N ARG A 127 -3.88 0.29 -14.78
CA ARG A 127 -3.08 -0.25 -13.70
C ARG A 127 -3.85 -1.35 -12.97
N SER A 128 -3.51 -2.59 -13.27
CA SER A 128 -4.01 -3.79 -12.58
C SER A 128 -2.87 -4.79 -12.51
N TYR A 129 -2.54 -5.25 -11.33
CA TYR A 129 -1.43 -6.21 -11.17
C TYR A 129 -1.64 -7.09 -9.94
N VAL A 130 -1.13 -8.30 -10.07
CA VAL A 130 -1.12 -9.32 -9.03
C VAL A 130 0.31 -9.51 -8.54
N MET A 131 0.47 -9.71 -7.25
CA MET A 131 1.77 -9.96 -6.63
C MET A 131 1.79 -11.37 -6.06
N ASN A 132 2.83 -12.14 -6.40
CA ASN A 132 3.12 -13.43 -5.79
C ASN A 132 4.24 -13.24 -4.76
N SER A 133 3.97 -13.59 -3.51
CA SER A 133 4.90 -13.53 -2.38
C SER A 133 5.32 -14.91 -1.86
N GLU A 134 5.11 -15.98 -2.62
CA GLU A 134 5.44 -17.35 -2.21
C GLU A 134 6.91 -17.51 -1.84
N LYS A 135 7.82 -16.82 -2.54
CA LYS A 135 9.24 -16.86 -2.20
C LYS A 135 9.50 -16.42 -0.76
N LEU A 136 8.79 -15.39 -0.28
CA LEU A 136 8.88 -14.95 1.11
C LEU A 136 8.26 -15.98 2.04
N LEU A 137 7.08 -16.49 1.72
CA LEU A 137 6.38 -17.48 2.57
C LEU A 137 7.19 -18.78 2.70
N LYS A 138 7.88 -19.21 1.65
CA LYS A 138 8.78 -20.39 1.67
C LYS A 138 9.99 -20.23 2.58
N THR A 139 10.35 -19.02 3.01
CA THR A 139 11.40 -18.82 4.03
C THR A 139 10.91 -19.09 5.46
N GLY A 140 9.62 -19.35 5.66
CA GLY A 140 8.99 -19.52 6.97
C GLY A 140 8.28 -18.27 7.49
N PHE A 141 8.34 -17.13 6.77
CA PHE A 141 7.57 -15.94 7.13
C PHE A 141 6.07 -16.24 7.08
N LYS A 142 5.35 -15.79 8.10
CA LYS A 142 3.88 -15.85 8.17
C LYS A 142 3.31 -14.46 8.34
N TYR A 143 2.45 -14.01 7.42
CA TYR A 143 1.68 -12.80 7.65
C TYR A 143 0.54 -13.07 8.64
N LEU A 144 0.16 -12.08 9.43
CA LEU A 144 -0.83 -12.21 10.50
C LEU A 144 -2.03 -11.27 10.31
N PHE A 145 -1.88 -10.22 9.51
CA PHE A 145 -2.87 -9.17 9.38
C PHE A 145 -3.33 -9.04 7.92
N ASN A 146 -4.63 -8.94 7.74
CA ASN A 146 -5.26 -8.81 6.44
C ASN A 146 -5.81 -7.38 6.22
N ALA A 147 -6.50 -7.17 5.08
CA ALA A 147 -7.12 -5.89 4.74
C ALA A 147 -8.25 -5.53 5.71
N GLU A 148 -9.01 -6.51 6.22
CA GLU A 148 -10.10 -6.27 7.16
C GLU A 148 -9.56 -5.76 8.50
N ASP A 149 -8.44 -6.30 8.98
CA ASP A 149 -7.76 -5.81 10.19
C ASP A 149 -7.32 -4.36 10.03
N ALA A 150 -6.80 -4.00 8.84
CA ALA A 150 -6.44 -2.61 8.54
C ALA A 150 -7.65 -1.68 8.59
N VAL A 151 -8.81 -2.12 8.07
CA VAL A 151 -10.06 -1.34 8.11
C VAL A 151 -10.54 -1.12 9.55
N ILE A 152 -10.54 -2.18 10.38
CA ILE A 152 -10.95 -2.10 11.78
C ILE A 152 -10.06 -1.10 12.54
N GLU A 153 -8.75 -1.21 12.35
CA GLU A 153 -7.79 -0.31 13.01
C GLU A 153 -7.96 1.14 12.57
N LEU A 154 -8.16 1.39 11.27
CA LEU A 154 -8.41 2.73 10.74
C LEU A 154 -9.70 3.32 11.28
N ALA A 155 -10.81 2.56 11.30
CA ALA A 155 -12.09 3.01 11.85
C ALA A 155 -11.94 3.44 13.31
N LYS A 156 -11.35 2.59 14.15
CA LYS A 156 -11.08 2.90 15.57
C LYS A 156 -10.24 4.18 15.77
N ASN A 157 -9.23 4.39 14.93
CA ASN A 157 -8.40 5.60 15.02
C ASN A 157 -9.15 6.85 14.55
N PHE A 158 -10.05 6.74 13.58
CA PHE A 158 -10.90 7.85 13.15
C PHE A 158 -11.92 8.24 14.24
N GLU A 159 -12.50 7.27 14.94
CA GLU A 159 -13.35 7.50 16.12
C GLU A 159 -12.56 8.21 17.23
N ASN A 160 -11.29 7.88 17.44
CA ASN A 160 -10.42 8.50 18.44
C ASN A 160 -9.87 9.88 18.02
N LYS A 161 -10.67 10.65 17.27
CA LYS A 161 -10.40 12.05 16.88
C LYS A 161 -9.17 12.26 15.99
N PHE A 162 -8.79 11.27 15.16
CA PHE A 162 -7.79 11.51 14.12
C PHE A 162 -8.25 12.68 13.22
N LYS A 163 -7.42 13.72 13.11
CA LYS A 163 -7.70 14.88 12.27
C LYS A 163 -6.84 14.80 11.00
N PRO A 164 -7.43 14.51 9.83
CA PRO A 164 -6.68 14.52 8.58
C PRO A 164 -6.11 15.91 8.29
N SER A 165 -4.91 15.95 7.76
CA SER A 165 -4.23 17.18 7.32
C SER A 165 -3.62 16.98 5.94
N ASN A 166 -3.17 18.04 5.28
CA ASN A 166 -2.55 17.96 3.96
C ASN A 166 -1.31 17.04 3.92
N ARG A 167 -0.69 16.75 5.06
CA ARG A 167 0.42 15.80 5.19
C ARG A 167 0.01 14.35 4.89
N ASN A 168 -1.27 14.04 4.95
CA ASN A 168 -1.80 12.71 4.68
C ASN A 168 -1.90 12.40 3.17
N TRP A 169 -1.78 13.40 2.31
CA TRP A 169 -1.72 13.27 0.86
C TRP A 169 -0.36 13.71 0.35
N ASN A 170 0.47 12.79 -0.10
CA ASN A 170 1.86 13.09 -0.48
C ASN A 170 1.96 14.19 -1.53
N LEU A 171 1.17 14.12 -2.60
CA LEU A 171 1.22 15.12 -3.67
C LEU A 171 0.87 16.52 -3.14
N VAL A 172 -0.20 16.65 -2.37
CA VAL A 172 -0.63 17.93 -1.78
C VAL A 172 0.45 18.49 -0.87
N TRP A 173 1.03 17.64 -0.02
CA TRP A 173 2.10 18.05 0.90
C TRP A 173 3.37 18.50 0.17
N LEU A 174 3.79 17.78 -0.88
CA LEU A 174 4.97 18.13 -1.67
C LEU A 174 4.78 19.46 -2.39
N LEU A 175 3.60 19.72 -2.96
CA LEU A 175 3.25 20.98 -3.61
C LEU A 175 3.27 22.16 -2.61
N GLN A 176 2.68 21.98 -1.43
CA GLN A 176 2.68 23.02 -0.38
C GLN A 176 4.08 23.34 0.13
N LYS A 177 4.96 22.34 0.21
CA LYS A 177 6.36 22.55 0.59
C LYS A 177 7.24 23.07 -0.55
N LYS A 178 6.65 23.33 -1.73
CA LYS A 178 7.37 23.77 -2.95
C LYS A 178 8.50 22.80 -3.36
N LEU A 179 8.42 21.53 -2.95
CA LEU A 179 9.40 20.50 -3.30
C LEU A 179 9.20 19.97 -4.71
N ILE A 180 8.02 20.17 -5.29
CA ILE A 180 7.68 19.90 -6.68
C ILE A 180 6.83 21.04 -7.24
N LYS A 181 6.88 21.25 -8.54
CA LYS A 181 5.97 22.17 -9.26
C LYS A 181 4.69 21.46 -9.65
N LYS A 182 3.59 22.19 -9.73
CA LYS A 182 2.36 21.71 -10.34
C LYS A 182 2.61 21.59 -11.85
N ILE A 183 2.49 20.40 -12.40
CA ILE A 183 2.53 20.14 -13.85
C ILE A 183 1.18 20.53 -14.44
#